data_ab9ec7ead0d4efb500e6d4806c058736
#
_entry.id   ab9ec7ead0d4efb500e6d4806c058736
#
_cell.length_a   1.000
_cell.length_b   1.000
_cell.length_c   1.000
_cell.angle_alpha   90.00
_cell.angle_beta   90.00
_cell.angle_gamma   90.00
#
_symmetry.space_group_name_H-M   'P 1'
#
loop_
_entity.id
_entity.type
_entity.pdbx_description
1 polymer ?
#
loop_
_entity_poly.entity_id
_entity_poly.type
_entity_poly.pdbx_seq_one_letter_code
_entity_poly.pdbx_strand_id
1 'polypeptide(L)'
;MAQTSIGHKTLWHADFLKIILANFCVCTSLYMFLPVAPVCMGRIPGEDVGGMCASVLLFWGGVCLPAPFCNYWLDAYRRKNVALWALAGIVCATVAFLFDGPQWGKWLARMMQGASYSVFQIALGSTLLLDLSDTKKRTEAAHVYYWFTRLALVFGPLSGIVV
;
A
#
# COMPACT_ATOMS: atom_id res chain seq x y z
N MET A 1 -2.66 15.79 -42.45
CA MET A 1 -3.71 15.66 -41.38
C MET A 1 -4.01 14.19 -41.23
N ALA A 2 -3.34 13.52 -40.30
CA ALA A 2 -3.62 12.12 -39.96
C ALA A 2 -4.51 12.14 -38.72
N GLN A 3 -5.80 11.90 -38.89
CA GLN A 3 -6.71 11.58 -37.78
C GLN A 3 -6.33 10.18 -37.29
N THR A 4 -5.50 10.14 -36.24
CA THR A 4 -5.34 8.95 -35.45
C THR A 4 -6.69 8.66 -34.81
N SER A 5 -7.34 7.60 -35.24
CA SER A 5 -8.56 7.07 -34.66
C SER A 5 -8.31 6.84 -33.16
N ILE A 6 -8.91 7.69 -32.33
CA ILE A 6 -8.98 7.51 -30.91
C ILE A 6 -9.93 6.33 -30.68
N GLY A 7 -9.38 5.11 -30.74
CA GLY A 7 -10.09 3.93 -30.31
C GLY A 7 -10.54 4.15 -28.89
N HIS A 8 -11.83 4.08 -28.64
CA HIS A 8 -12.43 4.06 -27.31
C HIS A 8 -11.79 2.92 -26.49
N LYS A 9 -10.68 3.21 -25.81
CA LYS A 9 -10.11 2.24 -24.88
C LYS A 9 -11.16 1.99 -23.80
N THR A 10 -11.70 0.78 -23.78
CA THR A 10 -12.58 0.35 -22.70
C THR A 10 -11.80 0.44 -21.40
N LEU A 11 -12.43 0.93 -20.30
CA LEU A 11 -11.76 1.07 -18.99
C LEU A 11 -11.19 -0.27 -18.52
N TRP A 12 -11.84 -1.37 -18.86
CA TRP A 12 -11.52 -2.75 -18.47
C TRP A 12 -10.45 -3.37 -19.38
N HIS A 13 -9.22 -2.84 -19.34
CA HIS A 13 -8.07 -3.45 -19.99
C HIS A 13 -7.41 -4.46 -19.05
N ALA A 14 -6.73 -5.46 -19.61
CA ALA A 14 -6.00 -6.44 -18.82
C ALA A 14 -5.00 -5.79 -17.85
N ASP A 15 -4.36 -4.70 -18.25
CA ASP A 15 -3.39 -4.01 -17.41
C ASP A 15 -4.05 -3.21 -16.27
N PHE A 16 -5.23 -2.64 -16.50
CA PHE A 16 -6.05 -2.02 -15.47
C PHE A 16 -6.46 -3.04 -14.40
N LEU A 17 -6.94 -4.21 -14.82
CA LEU A 17 -7.35 -5.27 -13.92
C LEU A 17 -6.16 -5.82 -13.11
N LYS A 18 -4.99 -5.98 -13.73
CA LYS A 18 -3.76 -6.41 -13.03
C LYS A 18 -3.37 -5.44 -11.92
N ILE A 19 -3.44 -4.14 -12.18
CA ILE A 19 -3.09 -3.11 -11.17
C ILE A 19 -4.08 -3.13 -10.01
N ILE A 20 -5.38 -3.23 -10.28
CA ILE A 20 -6.40 -3.30 -9.24
C ILE A 20 -6.22 -4.57 -8.40
N LEU A 21 -5.99 -5.72 -9.05
CA LEU A 21 -5.78 -6.97 -8.35
C LEU A 21 -4.50 -6.94 -7.51
N ALA A 22 -3.40 -6.42 -8.05
CA ALA A 22 -2.16 -6.26 -7.30
C ALA A 22 -2.35 -5.35 -6.09
N ASN A 23 -3.03 -4.21 -6.27
CA ASN A 23 -3.38 -3.32 -5.17
C ASN A 23 -4.22 -4.03 -4.11
N PHE A 24 -5.26 -4.74 -4.52
CA PHE A 24 -6.13 -5.48 -3.62
C PHE A 24 -5.35 -6.51 -2.80
N CYS A 25 -4.50 -7.31 -3.43
CA CYS A 25 -3.68 -8.33 -2.75
C CYS A 25 -2.72 -7.70 -1.73
N VAL A 26 -2.01 -6.64 -2.11
CA VAL A 26 -1.06 -5.94 -1.21
C VAL A 26 -1.81 -5.30 -0.04
N CYS A 27 -2.91 -4.62 -0.30
CA CYS A 27 -3.73 -4.01 0.76
C CYS A 27 -4.29 -5.08 1.71
N THR A 28 -4.83 -6.17 1.19
CA THR A 28 -5.37 -7.27 2.02
C THR A 28 -4.29 -7.87 2.91
N SER A 29 -3.10 -8.13 2.36
CA SER A 29 -1.95 -8.64 3.13
C SER A 29 -1.55 -7.69 4.26
N LEU A 30 -1.46 -6.39 4.00
CA LEU A 30 -1.10 -5.39 5.01
C LEU A 30 -2.19 -5.21 6.07
N TYR A 31 -3.45 -5.20 5.66
CA TYR A 31 -4.57 -5.06 6.59
C TYR A 31 -4.80 -6.33 7.43
N MET A 32 -4.50 -7.51 6.91
CA MET A 32 -4.44 -8.75 7.69
C MET A 32 -3.42 -8.64 8.83
N PHE A 33 -2.30 -7.97 8.58
CA PHE A 33 -1.25 -7.76 9.57
C PHE A 33 -1.61 -6.71 10.64
N LEU A 34 -2.64 -5.92 10.43
CA LEU A 34 -3.07 -4.84 11.33
C LEU A 34 -3.50 -5.33 12.72
N PRO A 35 -4.36 -6.37 12.86
CA PRO A 35 -4.69 -6.94 14.17
C PRO A 35 -3.57 -7.81 14.75
N VAL A 36 -2.75 -8.45 13.92
CA VAL A 36 -1.69 -9.37 14.36
C VAL A 36 -0.48 -8.62 14.92
N ALA A 37 -0.08 -7.51 14.32
CA ALA A 37 1.10 -6.76 14.72
C ALA A 37 1.04 -6.25 16.18
N PRO A 38 -0.06 -5.67 16.69
CA PRO A 38 -0.19 -5.29 18.10
C PRO A 38 -0.04 -6.47 19.05
N VAL A 39 -0.63 -7.61 18.72
CA VAL A 39 -0.54 -8.83 19.54
C VAL A 39 0.90 -9.34 19.61
N CYS A 40 1.63 -9.30 18.52
CA CYS A 40 3.05 -9.66 18.50
C CYS A 40 3.94 -8.68 19.28
N MET A 41 3.56 -7.39 19.34
CA MET A 41 4.28 -6.39 20.13
C MET A 41 3.91 -6.44 21.62
N GLY A 42 2.67 -6.76 21.97
CA GLY A 42 2.18 -6.82 23.35
C GLY A 42 2.56 -8.08 24.13
N ARG A 43 3.31 -9.02 23.54
CA ARG A 43 3.80 -10.24 24.25
C ARG A 43 4.92 -9.96 25.25
N ILE A 44 5.33 -8.72 25.45
CA ILE A 44 6.33 -8.33 26.46
C ILE A 44 5.59 -8.07 27.76
N PRO A 45 5.93 -8.75 28.85
CA PRO A 45 5.31 -8.54 30.16
C PRO A 45 5.45 -7.08 30.61
N GLY A 46 4.35 -6.34 30.75
CA GLY A 46 4.31 -4.96 31.23
C GLY A 46 3.97 -3.87 30.22
N GLU A 47 3.81 -4.17 28.92
CA GLU A 47 3.41 -3.19 27.88
C GLU A 47 2.07 -3.55 27.27
N ASP A 48 0.95 -3.36 28.00
CA ASP A 48 -0.35 -3.82 27.52
C ASP A 48 -0.94 -2.98 26.38
N VAL A 49 -1.40 -1.77 26.66
CA VAL A 49 -2.15 -0.95 25.70
C VAL A 49 -1.23 0.01 24.91
N GLY A 50 -0.17 0.46 25.55
CA GLY A 50 0.77 1.43 24.96
C GLY A 50 1.48 0.89 23.72
N GLY A 51 1.95 -0.35 23.73
CA GLY A 51 2.62 -1.01 22.61
C GLY A 51 1.69 -1.23 21.41
N MET A 52 0.44 -1.57 21.69
CA MET A 52 -0.59 -1.72 20.65
C MET A 52 -0.87 -0.41 19.93
N CYS A 53 -1.09 0.67 20.68
CA CYS A 53 -1.31 2.00 20.11
C CYS A 53 -0.08 2.49 19.34
N ALA A 54 1.12 2.28 19.88
CA ALA A 54 2.37 2.66 19.24
C ALA A 54 2.55 1.98 17.87
N SER A 55 2.22 0.70 17.73
CA SER A 55 2.29 -0.03 16.47
C SER A 55 1.43 0.61 15.37
N VAL A 56 0.20 0.99 15.72
CA VAL A 56 -0.73 1.64 14.78
C VAL A 56 -0.25 3.05 14.43
N LEU A 57 0.16 3.84 15.43
CA LEU A 57 0.65 5.19 15.23
C LEU A 57 1.93 5.23 14.39
N LEU A 58 2.86 4.29 14.60
CA LEU A 58 4.09 4.18 13.82
C LEU A 58 3.82 3.83 12.37
N PHE A 59 2.87 2.94 12.11
CA PHE A 59 2.47 2.63 10.73
C PHE A 59 1.90 3.86 10.02
N TRP A 60 0.93 4.54 10.62
CA TRP A 60 0.33 5.73 10.03
C TRP A 60 1.29 6.92 9.98
N GLY A 61 2.17 7.07 10.97
CA GLY A 61 3.27 8.02 10.92
C GLY A 61 4.21 7.76 9.74
N GLY A 62 4.55 6.49 9.51
CA GLY A 62 5.30 6.07 8.35
C GLY A 62 4.61 6.39 7.02
N VAL A 63 3.28 6.23 6.94
CA VAL A 63 2.48 6.58 5.75
C VAL A 63 2.56 8.07 5.43
N CYS A 64 2.56 8.93 6.44
CA CYS A 64 2.57 10.39 6.26
C CYS A 64 3.95 10.92 5.84
N LEU A 65 5.06 10.27 6.25
CA LEU A 65 6.42 10.76 6.01
C LEU A 65 6.78 10.95 4.52
N PRO A 66 6.62 9.95 3.63
CA PRO A 66 7.02 10.09 2.25
C PRO A 66 6.00 10.86 1.38
N ALA A 67 4.76 11.06 1.85
CA ALA A 67 3.69 11.64 1.08
C ALA A 67 4.07 12.96 0.37
N PRO A 68 4.71 13.95 1.01
CA PRO A 68 5.09 15.20 0.36
C PRO A 68 6.23 15.03 -0.66
N PHE A 69 7.06 14.00 -0.54
CA PHE A 69 8.21 13.75 -1.42
C PHE A 69 7.93 12.78 -2.57
N CYS A 70 6.80 12.06 -2.51
CA CYS A 70 6.46 11.04 -3.51
C CYS A 70 6.37 11.61 -4.92
N ASN A 71 5.82 12.81 -5.10
CA ASN A 71 5.70 13.43 -6.42
C ASN A 71 7.07 13.65 -7.06
N TYR A 72 8.05 14.12 -6.29
CA TYR A 72 9.42 14.31 -6.77
C TYR A 72 10.05 12.99 -7.24
N TRP A 73 9.86 11.90 -6.50
CA TRP A 73 10.40 10.59 -6.89
C TRP A 73 9.69 10.00 -8.10
N LEU A 74 8.38 10.23 -8.23
CA LEU A 74 7.61 9.77 -9.39
C LEU A 74 7.94 10.53 -10.68
N ASP A 75 8.38 11.78 -10.57
CA ASP A 75 8.84 12.57 -11.70
C ASP A 75 10.29 12.23 -12.09
N ALA A 76 11.14 11.92 -11.09
CA ALA A 76 12.54 11.57 -11.31
C ALA A 76 12.74 10.14 -11.83
N TYR A 77 11.88 9.20 -11.42
CA TYR A 77 12.00 7.79 -11.77
C TYR A 77 10.75 7.26 -12.46
N ARG A 78 10.90 6.16 -13.23
CA ARG A 78 9.76 5.47 -13.84
C ARG A 78 8.83 4.96 -12.73
N ARG A 79 7.55 5.30 -12.78
CA ARG A 79 6.52 4.92 -11.79
C ARG A 79 6.49 3.44 -11.48
N LYS A 80 6.67 2.60 -12.53
CA LYS A 80 6.77 1.14 -12.37
C LYS A 80 7.92 0.73 -11.44
N ASN A 81 9.09 1.33 -11.60
CA ASN A 81 10.26 1.01 -10.77
C ASN A 81 10.03 1.46 -9.33
N VAL A 82 9.45 2.64 -9.12
CA VAL A 82 9.10 3.15 -7.79
C VAL A 82 8.13 2.20 -7.09
N ALA A 83 7.10 1.73 -7.80
CA ALA A 83 6.15 0.75 -7.25
C ALA A 83 6.84 -0.59 -6.87
N LEU A 84 7.77 -1.08 -7.70
CA LEU A 84 8.52 -2.30 -7.41
C LEU A 84 9.45 -2.15 -6.19
N TRP A 85 10.16 -1.03 -6.08
CA TRP A 85 10.99 -0.72 -4.92
C TRP A 85 10.17 -0.59 -3.64
N ALA A 86 9.02 0.07 -3.72
CA ALA A 86 8.10 0.17 -2.61
C ALA A 86 7.55 -1.20 -2.18
N LEU A 87 7.21 -2.06 -3.13
CA LEU A 87 6.79 -3.43 -2.85
C LEU A 87 7.90 -4.25 -2.18
N ALA A 88 9.14 -4.15 -2.68
CA ALA A 88 10.30 -4.78 -2.04
C ALA A 88 10.50 -4.27 -0.61
N GLY A 89 10.33 -2.97 -0.38
CA GLY A 89 10.38 -2.36 0.96
C GLY A 89 9.32 -2.91 1.91
N ILE A 90 8.08 -3.12 1.44
CA ILE A 90 7.01 -3.75 2.22
C ILE A 90 7.41 -5.17 2.63
N VAL A 91 7.90 -5.97 1.69
CA VAL A 91 8.32 -7.37 1.95
C VAL A 91 9.48 -7.39 2.94
N CYS A 92 10.52 -6.60 2.73
CA CYS A 92 11.68 -6.52 3.64
C CYS A 92 11.26 -6.10 5.05
N ALA A 93 10.40 -5.08 5.18
CA ALA A 93 9.91 -4.62 6.47
C ALA A 93 9.05 -5.69 7.18
N THR A 94 8.23 -6.44 6.43
CA THR A 94 7.43 -7.53 6.96
C THR A 94 8.31 -8.69 7.43
N VAL A 95 9.33 -9.05 6.65
CA VAL A 95 10.30 -10.08 7.02
C VAL A 95 11.11 -9.67 8.26
N ALA A 96 11.56 -8.41 8.30
CA ALA A 96 12.27 -7.87 9.46
C ALA A 96 11.44 -7.92 10.75
N PHE A 97 10.12 -7.77 10.64
CA PHE A 97 9.21 -7.88 11.78
C PHE A 97 9.08 -9.30 12.34
N LEU A 98 9.32 -10.34 11.52
CA LEU A 98 9.27 -11.74 11.93
C LEU A 98 10.50 -12.18 12.76
N PHE A 99 11.61 -11.44 12.65
CA PHE A 99 12.79 -11.75 13.45
C PHE A 99 12.61 -11.26 14.91
N ASP A 100 12.98 -12.11 15.84
CA ASP A 100 13.02 -11.77 17.27
C ASP A 100 14.21 -10.84 17.53
N GLY A 101 13.99 -9.57 17.24
CA GLY A 101 14.95 -8.49 17.44
C GLY A 101 14.55 -7.56 18.59
N PRO A 102 15.38 -6.57 18.87
CA PRO A 102 15.08 -5.56 19.90
C PRO A 102 13.81 -4.78 19.54
N GLN A 103 13.08 -4.33 20.54
CA GLN A 103 11.81 -3.62 20.41
C GLN A 103 11.86 -2.43 19.42
N TRP A 104 12.93 -1.63 19.49
CA TRP A 104 13.13 -0.52 18.57
C TRP A 104 13.21 -0.95 17.09
N GLY A 105 13.75 -2.14 16.83
CA GLY A 105 13.81 -2.71 15.49
C GLY A 105 12.41 -3.02 14.93
N LYS A 106 11.51 -3.55 15.76
CA LYS A 106 10.11 -3.79 15.38
C LYS A 106 9.37 -2.47 15.10
N TRP A 107 9.63 -1.43 15.87
CA TRP A 107 9.06 -0.09 15.64
C TRP A 107 9.55 0.50 14.32
N LEU A 108 10.85 0.40 14.04
CA LEU A 108 11.43 0.88 12.80
C LEU A 108 10.87 0.11 11.59
N ALA A 109 10.77 -1.21 11.68
CA ALA A 109 10.18 -2.04 10.63
C ALA A 109 8.73 -1.64 10.35
N ARG A 110 7.95 -1.33 11.41
CA ARG A 110 6.57 -0.90 11.27
C ARG A 110 6.43 0.46 10.57
N MET A 111 7.29 1.40 10.92
CA MET A 111 7.35 2.72 10.27
C MET A 111 7.78 2.62 8.81
N MET A 112 8.80 1.80 8.51
CA MET A 112 9.24 1.53 7.14
C MET A 112 8.16 0.84 6.29
N GLN A 113 7.40 -0.07 6.88
CA GLN A 113 6.27 -0.72 6.23
C GLN A 113 5.21 0.31 5.81
N GLY A 114 4.85 1.24 6.71
CA GLY A 114 3.92 2.34 6.41
C GLY A 114 4.44 3.27 5.31
N ALA A 115 5.72 3.66 5.37
CA ALA A 115 6.34 4.50 4.36
C ALA A 115 6.34 3.84 2.97
N SER A 116 6.76 2.59 2.90
CA SER A 116 6.77 1.83 1.64
C SER A 116 5.35 1.64 1.08
N TYR A 117 4.36 1.39 1.95
CA TYR A 117 2.95 1.30 1.55
C TYR A 117 2.44 2.61 0.93
N SER A 118 2.76 3.76 1.53
CA SER A 118 2.36 5.07 0.99
C SER A 118 2.93 5.31 -0.41
N VAL A 119 4.23 5.05 -0.59
CA VAL A 119 4.89 5.19 -1.91
C VAL A 119 4.27 4.25 -2.94
N PHE A 120 3.98 3.01 -2.56
CA PHE A 120 3.34 2.02 -3.44
C PHE A 120 1.95 2.49 -3.89
N GLN A 121 1.12 2.97 -2.96
CA GLN A 121 -0.23 3.44 -3.26
C GLN A 121 -0.24 4.65 -4.20
N ILE A 122 0.65 5.61 -3.96
CA ILE A 122 0.76 6.81 -4.81
C ILE A 122 1.28 6.43 -6.20
N ALA A 123 2.28 5.55 -6.29
CA ALA A 123 2.83 5.11 -7.55
C ALA A 123 1.81 4.33 -8.41
N LEU A 124 1.06 3.38 -7.80
CA LEU A 124 0.02 2.64 -8.49
C LEU A 124 -1.16 3.55 -8.90
N GLY A 125 -1.66 4.36 -7.97
CA GLY A 125 -2.76 5.28 -8.23
C GLY A 125 -2.43 6.27 -9.35
N SER A 126 -1.24 6.84 -9.36
CA SER A 126 -0.79 7.76 -10.41
C SER A 126 -0.66 7.05 -11.77
N THR A 127 -0.13 5.82 -11.80
CA THR A 127 -0.04 5.03 -13.05
C THR A 127 -1.43 4.72 -13.59
N LEU A 128 -2.35 4.29 -12.75
CA LEU A 128 -3.71 3.98 -13.15
C LEU A 128 -4.44 5.20 -13.71
N LEU A 129 -4.34 6.33 -13.00
CA LEU A 129 -5.11 7.53 -13.33
C LEU A 129 -4.50 8.32 -14.50
N LEU A 130 -3.18 8.34 -14.65
CA LEU A 130 -2.50 9.17 -15.64
C LEU A 130 -2.13 8.40 -16.90
N ASP A 131 -1.68 7.16 -16.77
CA ASP A 131 -1.13 6.41 -17.90
C ASP A 131 -2.16 5.47 -18.54
N LEU A 132 -3.09 4.89 -17.75
CA LEU A 132 -4.03 3.87 -18.21
C LEU A 132 -5.45 4.39 -18.41
N SER A 133 -5.85 5.48 -17.73
CA SER A 133 -7.21 6.02 -17.82
C SER A 133 -7.27 7.20 -18.78
N ASP A 134 -8.26 7.17 -19.67
CA ASP A 134 -8.60 8.31 -20.50
C ASP A 134 -9.14 9.45 -19.63
N THR A 135 -8.86 10.71 -20.00
CA THR A 135 -9.21 11.91 -19.20
C THR A 135 -10.67 11.94 -18.77
N LYS A 136 -11.58 11.46 -19.64
CA LYS A 136 -13.01 11.40 -19.36
C LYS A 136 -13.42 10.30 -18.35
N LYS A 137 -12.58 9.28 -18.15
CA LYS A 137 -12.87 8.10 -17.32
C LYS A 137 -12.03 8.04 -16.05
N ARG A 138 -11.20 9.05 -15.79
CA ARG A 138 -10.32 9.09 -14.61
C ARG A 138 -11.09 8.99 -13.29
N THR A 139 -12.23 9.66 -13.20
CA THR A 139 -13.06 9.62 -11.99
C THR A 139 -13.62 8.22 -11.75
N GLU A 140 -14.09 7.56 -12.81
CA GLU A 140 -14.60 6.19 -12.75
C GLU A 140 -13.48 5.21 -12.35
N ALA A 141 -12.31 5.34 -12.96
CA ALA A 141 -11.13 4.54 -12.61
C ALA A 141 -10.71 4.73 -11.15
N ALA A 142 -10.72 5.97 -10.65
CA ALA A 142 -10.42 6.28 -9.27
C ALA A 142 -11.45 5.64 -8.31
N HIS A 143 -12.74 5.72 -8.63
CA HIS A 143 -13.77 5.10 -7.81
C HIS A 143 -13.58 3.58 -7.71
N VAL A 144 -13.32 2.90 -8.82
CA VAL A 144 -13.09 1.45 -8.84
C VAL A 144 -11.84 1.11 -8.01
N TYR A 145 -10.74 1.84 -8.17
CA TYR A 145 -9.51 1.64 -7.43
C TYR A 145 -9.72 1.76 -5.91
N TYR A 146 -10.34 2.85 -5.46
CA TYR A 146 -10.62 3.05 -4.05
C TYR A 146 -11.66 2.07 -3.48
N TRP A 147 -12.58 1.59 -4.30
CA TRP A 147 -13.55 0.58 -3.89
C TRP A 147 -12.85 -0.74 -3.52
N PHE A 148 -11.95 -1.21 -4.38
CA PHE A 148 -11.15 -2.41 -4.10
C PHE A 148 -10.23 -2.23 -2.90
N THR A 149 -9.67 -1.03 -2.71
CA THR A 149 -8.87 -0.73 -1.50
C THR A 149 -9.72 -0.80 -0.23
N ARG A 150 -10.96 -0.31 -0.27
CA ARG A 150 -11.90 -0.42 0.86
C ARG A 150 -12.35 -1.85 1.13
N LEU A 151 -12.58 -2.64 0.09
CA LEU A 151 -12.86 -4.07 0.24
C LEU A 151 -11.70 -4.79 0.93
N ALA A 152 -10.47 -4.49 0.57
CA ALA A 152 -9.29 -5.04 1.23
C ALA A 152 -9.24 -4.67 2.72
N LEU A 153 -9.69 -3.46 3.09
CA LEU A 153 -9.77 -3.03 4.49
C LEU A 153 -10.77 -3.86 5.32
N VAL A 154 -11.79 -4.41 4.69
CA VAL A 154 -12.77 -5.28 5.36
C VAL A 154 -12.26 -6.72 5.43
N PHE A 155 -11.81 -7.26 4.31
CA PHE A 155 -11.36 -8.66 4.22
C PHE A 155 -10.03 -8.91 4.94
N GLY A 156 -9.11 -7.92 4.94
CA GLY A 156 -7.80 -8.05 5.59
C GLY A 156 -7.89 -8.39 7.08
N PRO A 157 -8.50 -7.54 7.91
CA PRO A 157 -8.62 -7.79 9.34
C PRO A 157 -9.41 -9.06 9.67
N LEU A 158 -10.47 -9.35 8.90
CA LEU A 158 -11.25 -10.57 9.10
C LEU A 158 -10.41 -11.83 8.90
N SER A 159 -9.60 -11.87 7.83
CA SER A 159 -8.69 -12.98 7.59
C SER A 159 -7.58 -13.07 8.66
N GLY A 160 -7.11 -11.93 9.18
CA GLY A 160 -6.09 -11.89 10.24
C GLY A 160 -6.56 -12.35 11.61
N ILE A 161 -7.87 -12.31 11.87
CA ILE A 161 -8.45 -12.81 13.14
C ILE A 161 -8.68 -14.32 13.09
N VAL A 162 -8.94 -14.87 11.89
CA VAL A 162 -9.26 -16.30 11.70
C VAL A 162 -7.98 -17.17 11.69
N VAL A 163 -6.83 -16.61 11.36
CA VAL A 163 -5.53 -17.28 11.33
C VAL A 163 -4.83 -17.13 12.68
#